data_94f0c5df5d7b8c5b64fd8e034b30adad
#
_entry.id   94f0c5df5d7b8c5b64fd8e034b30adad
#
_cell.length_a   1.000
_cell.length_b   1.000
_cell.length_c   1.000
_cell.angle_alpha   90.00
_cell.angle_beta   90.00
_cell.angle_gamma   90.00
#
_symmetry.space_group_name_H-M   'P 1'
#
loop_
_entity.id
_entity.type
_entity.pdbx_description
1 polymer ?
#
loop_
_entity_poly.entity_id
_entity_poly.type
_entity_poly.pdbx_seq_one_letter_code
_entity_poly.pdbx_strand_id
1 'polypeptide(L)'
;MSNVAIFLDRDGTINFDPGYIKNPDDVKILPGVSEGIRKLKVELGFKIVVVSNQAGVSKGLMTLEDVHAVNNRIQELLKKENAEIDAFYFCPFHPDYDDEEKSKCRKPSPLMLLKAAEELNIDLTRSFMVGDRAGDIEAGLNAGVKSILLQSEIADEEIKNLESKNLSPLFIAKNFLDACEFIIKEFGGIN
;
A
#
# COMPACT_ATOMS: atom_id res chain seq x y z
N MET A 1 -8.50 -18.63 -13.35
CA MET A 1 -7.76 -18.64 -12.07
C MET A 1 -7.80 -17.22 -11.50
N SER A 2 -7.94 -17.06 -10.19
CA SER A 2 -7.86 -15.76 -9.53
C SER A 2 -6.41 -15.26 -9.50
N ASN A 3 -6.23 -13.95 -9.57
CA ASN A 3 -4.93 -13.32 -9.42
C ASN A 3 -4.50 -13.31 -7.93
N VAL A 4 -3.22 -13.24 -7.68
CA VAL A 4 -2.66 -12.93 -6.36
C VAL A 4 -2.07 -11.51 -6.43
N ALA A 5 -2.20 -10.74 -5.36
CA ALA A 5 -1.74 -9.36 -5.35
C ALA A 5 -0.86 -9.03 -4.14
N ILE A 6 -0.02 -8.03 -4.35
CA ILE A 6 0.58 -7.24 -3.27
C ILE A 6 -0.12 -5.90 -3.27
N PHE A 7 -0.84 -5.62 -2.18
CA PHE A 7 -1.37 -4.29 -1.90
C PHE A 7 -0.28 -3.47 -1.21
N LEU A 8 -0.05 -2.27 -1.68
CA LEU A 8 0.98 -1.37 -1.16
C LEU A 8 0.34 -0.06 -0.71
N ASP A 9 0.71 0.43 0.47
CA ASP A 9 0.55 1.85 0.71
C ASP A 9 1.47 2.64 -0.23
N ARG A 10 1.22 3.93 -0.38
CA ARG A 10 1.97 4.79 -1.29
C ARG A 10 3.08 5.53 -0.56
N ASP A 11 2.69 6.43 0.32
CA ASP A 11 3.58 7.36 1.01
C ASP A 11 4.26 6.67 2.20
N GLY A 12 5.59 6.69 2.26
CA GLY A 12 6.36 5.92 3.26
C GLY A 12 6.62 4.45 2.86
N THR A 13 5.98 3.95 1.81
CA THR A 13 6.13 2.56 1.33
C THR A 13 6.73 2.51 -0.08
N ILE A 14 6.16 3.22 -1.04
CA ILE A 14 6.66 3.32 -2.43
C ILE A 14 7.55 4.53 -2.59
N ASN A 15 7.12 5.68 -2.09
CA ASN A 15 7.82 6.95 -2.19
C ASN A 15 8.06 7.57 -0.81
N PHE A 16 9.09 8.40 -0.74
CA PHE A 16 9.35 9.22 0.43
C PHE A 16 8.13 10.08 0.77
N ASP A 17 7.77 10.13 2.06
CA ASP A 17 6.63 10.91 2.56
C ASP A 17 7.11 12.21 3.23
N PRO A 18 7.03 13.38 2.57
CA PRO A 18 7.27 14.67 3.19
C PRO A 18 6.02 15.28 3.83
N GLY A 19 4.91 14.53 3.90
CA GLY A 19 3.57 14.98 4.27
C GLY A 19 2.60 14.92 3.08
N TYR A 20 2.23 16.07 2.50
CA TYR A 20 1.30 16.09 1.37
C TYR A 20 2.03 16.42 0.07
N ILE A 21 2.26 15.41 -0.78
CA ILE A 21 2.87 15.58 -2.10
C ILE A 21 1.79 15.98 -3.09
N LYS A 22 1.88 17.18 -3.64
CA LYS A 22 0.99 17.67 -4.72
C LYS A 22 1.73 17.95 -6.03
N ASN A 23 3.05 18.21 -5.96
CA ASN A 23 3.87 18.42 -7.14
C ASN A 23 4.51 17.09 -7.57
N PRO A 24 4.26 16.59 -8.79
CA PRO A 24 4.88 15.35 -9.30
C PRO A 24 6.41 15.38 -9.29
N ASP A 25 7.05 16.55 -9.40
CA ASP A 25 8.50 16.66 -9.41
C ASP A 25 9.14 16.39 -8.03
N ASP A 26 8.35 16.44 -6.96
CA ASP A 26 8.79 16.12 -5.59
C ASP A 26 8.79 14.61 -5.29
N VAL A 27 8.24 13.78 -6.19
CA VAL A 27 8.17 12.34 -6.03
C VAL A 27 9.57 11.72 -6.06
N LYS A 28 9.91 10.99 -4.99
CA LYS A 28 11.17 10.23 -4.86
C LYS A 28 10.82 8.79 -4.48
N ILE A 29 11.08 7.86 -5.38
CA ILE A 29 10.89 6.43 -5.11
C ILE A 29 11.89 5.98 -4.03
N LEU A 30 11.41 5.21 -3.06
CA LEU A 30 12.27 4.67 -2.00
C LEU A 30 13.22 3.60 -2.55
N PRO A 31 14.42 3.47 -1.98
CA PRO A 31 15.40 2.48 -2.40
C PRO A 31 14.83 1.06 -2.39
N GLY A 32 15.11 0.29 -3.45
CA GLY A 32 14.71 -1.11 -3.56
C GLY A 32 13.26 -1.35 -4.01
N VAL A 33 12.41 -0.32 -4.09
CA VAL A 33 11.00 -0.49 -4.47
C VAL A 33 10.85 -1.00 -5.89
N SER A 34 11.52 -0.38 -6.86
CA SER A 34 11.46 -0.83 -8.27
C SER A 34 11.98 -2.26 -8.43
N GLU A 35 13.07 -2.61 -7.74
CA GLU A 35 13.63 -3.96 -7.76
C GLU A 35 12.66 -4.98 -7.16
N GLY A 36 12.09 -4.68 -5.99
CA GLY A 36 11.14 -5.56 -5.32
C GLY A 36 9.88 -5.78 -6.14
N ILE A 37 9.28 -4.73 -6.70
CA ILE A 37 8.11 -4.84 -7.59
C ILE A 37 8.43 -5.73 -8.78
N ARG A 38 9.59 -5.54 -9.43
CA ARG A 38 10.01 -6.37 -10.56
C ARG A 38 10.15 -7.83 -10.18
N LYS A 39 10.80 -8.13 -9.03
CA LYS A 39 10.93 -9.51 -8.53
C LYS A 39 9.56 -10.16 -8.32
N LEU A 40 8.65 -9.50 -7.61
CA LEU A 40 7.30 -10.04 -7.34
C LEU A 40 6.50 -10.30 -8.62
N LYS A 41 6.62 -9.42 -9.63
CA LYS A 41 5.94 -9.61 -10.92
C LYS A 41 6.59 -10.74 -11.75
N VAL A 42 7.91 -10.79 -11.84
CA VAL A 42 8.62 -11.77 -12.69
C VAL A 42 8.62 -13.16 -12.07
N GLU A 43 8.89 -13.27 -10.77
CA GLU A 43 9.03 -14.58 -10.11
C GLU A 43 7.68 -15.20 -9.73
N LEU A 44 6.70 -14.38 -9.33
CA LEU A 44 5.43 -14.86 -8.79
C LEU A 44 4.20 -14.49 -9.65
N GLY A 45 4.36 -13.62 -10.64
CA GLY A 45 3.24 -13.15 -11.46
C GLY A 45 2.21 -12.31 -10.69
N PHE A 46 2.59 -11.71 -9.57
CA PHE A 46 1.67 -10.96 -8.72
C PHE A 46 1.21 -9.66 -9.36
N LYS A 47 -0.04 -9.28 -9.06
CA LYS A 47 -0.54 -7.95 -9.30
C LYS A 47 -0.01 -6.99 -8.24
N ILE A 48 0.38 -5.79 -8.65
CA ILE A 48 0.81 -4.72 -7.76
C ILE A 48 -0.29 -3.68 -7.70
N VAL A 49 -0.88 -3.51 -6.54
CA VAL A 49 -2.04 -2.64 -6.33
C VAL A 49 -1.72 -1.62 -5.23
N VAL A 50 -1.86 -0.34 -5.52
CA VAL A 50 -1.68 0.72 -4.52
C VAL A 50 -3.00 1.05 -3.87
N VAL A 51 -3.01 1.15 -2.53
CA VAL A 51 -4.16 1.53 -1.70
C VAL A 51 -3.73 2.62 -0.71
N SER A 52 -4.13 3.87 -0.93
CA SER A 52 -3.59 5.03 -0.21
C SER A 52 -4.66 5.94 0.38
N ASN A 53 -4.40 6.48 1.58
CA ASN A 53 -5.20 7.53 2.21
C ASN A 53 -4.67 8.90 1.78
N GLN A 54 -5.49 9.69 1.05
CA GLN A 54 -5.12 10.99 0.52
C GLN A 54 -5.95 12.12 1.13
N ALA A 55 -5.89 12.23 2.47
CA ALA A 55 -6.65 13.22 3.23
C ALA A 55 -6.32 14.70 2.91
N GLY A 56 -5.20 14.95 2.22
CA GLY A 56 -4.85 16.30 1.74
C GLY A 56 -5.93 16.92 0.86
N VAL A 57 -6.74 16.10 0.17
CA VAL A 57 -7.86 16.56 -0.64
C VAL A 57 -8.95 17.15 0.24
N SER A 58 -9.44 16.41 1.25
CA SER A 58 -10.43 16.91 2.22
C SER A 58 -9.95 18.15 2.97
N LYS A 59 -8.66 18.24 3.24
CA LYS A 59 -8.04 19.38 3.94
C LYS A 59 -7.84 20.60 3.05
N GLY A 60 -8.15 20.50 1.74
CA GLY A 60 -7.93 21.58 0.78
C GLY A 60 -6.46 21.88 0.49
N LEU A 61 -5.55 20.96 0.82
CA LEU A 61 -4.12 21.11 0.61
C LEU A 61 -3.66 20.65 -0.79
N MET A 62 -4.48 19.83 -1.44
CA MET A 62 -4.27 19.28 -2.79
C MET A 62 -5.61 18.97 -3.44
N THR A 63 -5.60 18.80 -4.74
CA THR A 63 -6.78 18.41 -5.54
C THR A 63 -6.75 16.93 -5.92
N LEU A 64 -7.84 16.40 -6.47
CA LEU A 64 -7.88 15.05 -7.04
C LEU A 64 -6.91 14.92 -8.23
N GLU A 65 -6.81 15.97 -9.04
CA GLU A 65 -5.88 16.06 -10.17
C GLU A 65 -4.43 15.97 -9.70
N ASP A 66 -4.07 16.60 -8.56
CA ASP A 66 -2.74 16.48 -7.96
C ASP A 66 -2.44 15.03 -7.56
N VAL A 67 -3.41 14.33 -6.94
CA VAL A 67 -3.24 12.91 -6.59
C VAL A 67 -3.00 12.06 -7.84
N HIS A 68 -3.77 12.27 -8.90
CA HIS A 68 -3.60 11.55 -10.17
C HIS A 68 -2.24 11.87 -10.83
N ALA A 69 -1.82 13.14 -10.81
CA ALA A 69 -0.53 13.55 -11.36
C ALA A 69 0.65 12.90 -10.62
N VAL A 70 0.59 12.84 -9.28
CA VAL A 70 1.59 12.17 -8.45
C VAL A 70 1.61 10.66 -8.72
N ASN A 71 0.45 10.00 -8.82
CA ASN A 71 0.36 8.56 -9.13
C ASN A 71 0.92 8.25 -10.53
N ASN A 72 0.64 9.09 -11.53
CA ASN A 72 1.20 8.96 -12.86
C ASN A 72 2.72 9.11 -12.84
N ARG A 73 3.22 10.06 -12.06
CA ARG A 73 4.67 10.26 -11.91
C ARG A 73 5.39 9.07 -11.27
N ILE A 74 4.78 8.47 -10.23
CA ILE A 74 5.28 7.22 -9.62
C ILE A 74 5.36 6.14 -10.69
N GLN A 75 4.30 5.93 -11.46
CA GLN A 75 4.26 4.93 -12.53
C GLN A 75 5.32 5.18 -13.61
N GLU A 76 5.56 6.44 -14.01
CA GLU A 76 6.61 6.79 -14.96
C GLU A 76 8.00 6.46 -14.44
N LEU A 77 8.28 6.79 -13.17
CA LEU A 77 9.57 6.51 -12.55
C LEU A 77 9.84 5.01 -12.44
N LEU A 78 8.83 4.24 -12.00
CA LEU A 78 8.94 2.79 -11.91
C LEU A 78 9.15 2.13 -13.28
N LYS A 79 8.43 2.58 -14.33
CA LYS A 79 8.58 2.04 -15.69
C LYS A 79 9.99 2.24 -16.26
N LYS A 80 10.69 3.32 -15.91
CA LYS A 80 12.10 3.51 -16.30
C LYS A 80 13.02 2.42 -15.77
N GLU A 81 12.61 1.76 -14.67
CA GLU A 81 13.34 0.66 -14.05
C GLU A 81 12.68 -0.71 -14.28
N ASN A 82 11.82 -0.82 -15.33
CA ASN A 82 11.08 -2.03 -15.68
C ASN A 82 10.20 -2.58 -14.54
N ALA A 83 9.68 -1.70 -13.69
CA ALA A 83 8.68 -1.98 -12.68
C ALA A 83 7.38 -1.25 -13.05
N GLU A 84 6.23 -1.80 -12.64
CA GLU A 84 4.95 -1.15 -12.88
C GLU A 84 3.91 -1.54 -11.84
N ILE A 85 2.98 -0.63 -11.59
CA ILE A 85 1.80 -0.82 -10.75
C ILE A 85 0.62 -1.15 -11.67
N ASP A 86 -0.20 -2.16 -11.30
CA ASP A 86 -1.36 -2.58 -12.09
C ASP A 86 -2.58 -1.69 -11.85
N ALA A 87 -2.75 -1.17 -10.62
CA ALA A 87 -3.86 -0.27 -10.29
C ALA A 87 -3.56 0.62 -9.08
N PHE A 88 -4.21 1.80 -9.04
CA PHE A 88 -4.18 2.73 -7.91
C PHE A 88 -5.59 2.95 -7.39
N TYR A 89 -5.79 2.74 -6.08
CA TYR A 89 -6.98 3.09 -5.33
C TYR A 89 -6.60 4.07 -4.24
N PHE A 90 -7.41 5.09 -4.02
CA PHE A 90 -7.15 6.03 -2.93
C PHE A 90 -8.45 6.55 -2.31
N CYS A 91 -8.38 6.90 -1.04
CA CYS A 91 -9.46 7.54 -0.30
C CYS A 91 -9.09 9.02 -0.08
N PRO A 92 -9.79 9.98 -0.73
CA PRO A 92 -9.50 11.40 -0.57
C PRO A 92 -10.16 12.01 0.69
N PHE A 93 -10.95 11.22 1.42
CA PHE A 93 -11.81 11.69 2.51
C PHE A 93 -11.18 11.47 3.88
N HIS A 94 -11.61 12.32 4.86
CA HIS A 94 -11.19 12.22 6.25
C HIS A 94 -12.37 12.52 7.18
N PRO A 95 -12.60 11.73 8.25
CA PRO A 95 -13.79 11.86 9.10
C PRO A 95 -13.91 13.21 9.82
N ASP A 96 -12.83 13.95 9.99
CA ASP A 96 -12.87 15.29 10.59
C ASP A 96 -13.35 16.37 9.62
N TYR A 97 -13.41 16.09 8.32
CA TYR A 97 -13.72 17.05 7.26
C TYR A 97 -14.85 16.61 6.34
N ASP A 98 -15.22 15.33 6.38
CA ASP A 98 -16.22 14.72 5.49
C ASP A 98 -17.23 13.89 6.28
N ASP A 99 -18.35 13.57 5.62
CA ASP A 99 -19.34 12.65 6.16
C ASP A 99 -18.74 11.27 6.39
N GLU A 100 -19.25 10.57 7.41
CA GLU A 100 -18.85 9.20 7.75
C GLU A 100 -18.97 8.26 6.54
N GLU A 101 -20.03 8.40 5.74
CA GLU A 101 -20.27 7.56 4.56
C GLU A 101 -19.14 7.70 3.52
N LYS A 102 -18.70 8.93 3.23
CA LYS A 102 -17.58 9.18 2.32
C LYS A 102 -16.26 8.66 2.86
N SER A 103 -16.06 8.80 4.17
CA SER A 103 -14.82 8.41 4.85
C SER A 103 -14.66 6.90 5.02
N LYS A 104 -15.69 6.09 4.74
CA LYS A 104 -15.65 4.62 4.82
C LYS A 104 -14.57 3.97 3.95
N CYS A 105 -14.12 4.62 2.87
CA CYS A 105 -13.04 4.10 2.03
C CYS A 105 -11.66 4.16 2.71
N ARG A 106 -11.52 4.98 3.78
CA ARG A 106 -10.25 5.25 4.43
C ARG A 106 -9.75 4.06 5.24
N LYS A 107 -8.47 3.66 5.05
CA LYS A 107 -7.80 2.70 5.95
C LYS A 107 -7.85 3.21 7.40
N PRO A 108 -8.21 2.38 8.38
CA PRO A 108 -8.15 0.91 8.39
C PRO A 108 -9.36 0.16 7.79
N SER A 109 -10.27 0.83 7.09
CA SER A 109 -11.33 0.14 6.35
C SER A 109 -10.73 -0.73 5.23
N PRO A 110 -11.25 -1.95 5.00
CA PRO A 110 -10.78 -2.83 3.93
C PRO A 110 -11.33 -2.48 2.55
N LEU A 111 -12.19 -1.47 2.43
CA LEU A 111 -12.99 -1.25 1.22
C LEU A 111 -12.18 -1.05 -0.06
N MET A 112 -11.01 -0.39 -0.01
CA MET A 112 -10.16 -0.25 -1.20
C MET A 112 -9.59 -1.60 -1.66
N LEU A 113 -9.20 -2.47 -0.70
CA LEU A 113 -8.70 -3.81 -1.00
C LEU A 113 -9.81 -4.69 -1.57
N LEU A 114 -11.00 -4.66 -0.97
CA LEU A 114 -12.16 -5.45 -1.42
C LEU A 114 -12.59 -5.02 -2.83
N LYS A 115 -12.64 -3.70 -3.10
CA LYS A 115 -12.94 -3.16 -4.42
C LYS A 115 -11.92 -3.63 -5.47
N ALA A 116 -10.64 -3.53 -5.16
CA ALA A 116 -9.59 -4.00 -6.06
C ALA A 116 -9.68 -5.52 -6.29
N ALA A 117 -10.02 -6.29 -5.26
CA ALA A 117 -10.17 -7.73 -5.39
C ALA A 117 -11.33 -8.12 -6.33
N GLU A 118 -12.44 -7.40 -6.27
CA GLU A 118 -13.57 -7.59 -7.18
C GLU A 118 -13.19 -7.21 -8.62
N GLU A 119 -12.65 -6.00 -8.82
CA GLU A 119 -12.35 -5.46 -10.16
C GLU A 119 -11.21 -6.21 -10.89
N LEU A 120 -10.23 -6.74 -10.14
CA LEU A 120 -9.06 -7.41 -10.68
C LEU A 120 -9.06 -8.93 -10.46
N ASN A 121 -10.17 -9.49 -9.97
CA ASN A 121 -10.33 -10.93 -9.66
C ASN A 121 -9.18 -11.46 -8.79
N ILE A 122 -8.94 -10.83 -7.62
CA ILE A 122 -7.85 -11.16 -6.70
C ILE A 122 -8.33 -12.10 -5.61
N ASP A 123 -7.53 -13.13 -5.33
CA ASP A 123 -7.66 -13.99 -4.15
C ASP A 123 -6.98 -13.33 -2.94
N LEU A 124 -7.78 -12.73 -2.07
CA LEU A 124 -7.29 -12.02 -0.89
C LEU A 124 -6.56 -12.96 0.09
N THR A 125 -6.99 -14.22 0.21
CA THR A 125 -6.43 -15.18 1.17
C THR A 125 -4.97 -15.56 0.85
N ARG A 126 -4.57 -15.39 -0.40
CA ARG A 126 -3.22 -15.63 -0.91
C ARG A 126 -2.41 -14.36 -1.11
N SER A 127 -3.02 -13.20 -0.90
CA SER A 127 -2.44 -11.89 -1.17
C SER A 127 -1.81 -11.28 0.09
N PHE A 128 -1.04 -10.21 -0.11
CA PHE A 128 -0.33 -9.52 0.96
C PHE A 128 -0.62 -8.02 0.93
N MET A 129 -0.60 -7.40 2.12
CA MET A 129 -0.60 -5.94 2.30
C MET A 129 0.74 -5.53 2.89
N VAL A 130 1.39 -4.52 2.33
CA VAL A 130 2.64 -3.94 2.83
C VAL A 130 2.42 -2.44 3.04
N GLY A 131 2.73 -1.95 4.22
CA GLY A 131 2.63 -0.54 4.56
C GLY A 131 3.48 -0.19 5.78
N ASP A 132 3.61 1.09 6.10
CA ASP A 132 4.41 1.61 7.21
C ASP A 132 3.57 2.09 8.41
N ARG A 133 2.23 1.99 8.31
CA ARG A 133 1.28 2.42 9.34
C ARG A 133 0.42 1.27 9.86
N ALA A 134 0.00 1.38 11.12
CA ALA A 134 -0.95 0.45 11.74
C ALA A 134 -2.25 0.33 10.93
N GLY A 135 -2.73 1.45 10.36
CA GLY A 135 -3.92 1.48 9.53
C GLY A 135 -3.83 0.63 8.26
N ASP A 136 -2.63 0.41 7.72
CA ASP A 136 -2.40 -0.47 6.57
C ASP A 136 -2.55 -1.94 6.97
N ILE A 137 -1.90 -2.28 8.08
CA ILE A 137 -1.93 -3.64 8.64
C ILE A 137 -3.36 -4.02 9.02
N GLU A 138 -4.06 -3.13 9.72
CA GLU A 138 -5.45 -3.34 10.12
C GLU A 138 -6.38 -3.48 8.89
N ALA A 139 -6.21 -2.62 7.86
CA ALA A 139 -6.98 -2.73 6.62
C ALA A 139 -6.75 -4.08 5.91
N GLY A 140 -5.50 -4.54 5.85
CA GLY A 140 -5.15 -5.85 5.29
C GLY A 140 -5.79 -6.99 6.10
N LEU A 141 -5.65 -7.00 7.41
CA LEU A 141 -6.26 -8.01 8.29
C LEU A 141 -7.78 -8.03 8.18
N ASN A 142 -8.42 -6.85 8.13
CA ASN A 142 -9.87 -6.72 7.95
C ASN A 142 -10.35 -7.23 6.58
N ALA A 143 -9.48 -7.21 5.57
CA ALA A 143 -9.74 -7.78 4.25
C ALA A 143 -9.41 -9.29 4.15
N GLY A 144 -8.84 -9.90 5.19
CA GLY A 144 -8.36 -11.29 5.15
C GLY A 144 -7.04 -11.49 4.41
N VAL A 145 -6.23 -10.43 4.33
CA VAL A 145 -4.93 -10.40 3.64
C VAL A 145 -3.80 -10.52 4.67
N LYS A 146 -2.74 -11.24 4.33
CA LYS A 146 -1.51 -11.31 5.13
C LYS A 146 -0.83 -9.94 5.14
N SER A 147 -0.56 -9.35 6.30
CA SER A 147 -0.08 -7.97 6.42
C SER A 147 1.34 -7.88 6.94
N ILE A 148 2.16 -7.04 6.32
CA ILE A 148 3.58 -6.82 6.61
C ILE A 148 3.80 -5.35 6.91
N LEU A 149 4.38 -5.05 8.08
CA LEU A 149 4.73 -3.70 8.48
C LEU A 149 6.16 -3.37 8.05
N LEU A 150 6.36 -2.24 7.39
CA LEU A 150 7.70 -1.72 7.13
C LEU A 150 8.23 -0.96 8.35
N GLN A 151 9.49 -1.22 8.68
CA GLN A 151 10.18 -0.47 9.72
C GLN A 151 10.40 0.99 9.27
N SER A 152 9.99 1.93 10.10
CA SER A 152 10.14 3.37 9.90
C SER A 152 10.51 4.04 11.24
N GLU A 153 10.75 5.33 11.25
CA GLU A 153 11.05 6.07 12.49
C GLU A 153 9.93 6.00 13.53
N ILE A 154 8.70 5.72 13.09
CA ILE A 154 7.51 5.60 13.95
C ILE A 154 7.05 4.16 14.16
N ALA A 155 7.80 3.16 13.68
CA ALA A 155 7.38 1.76 13.73
C ALA A 155 7.05 1.28 15.15
N ASP A 156 7.79 1.71 16.17
CA ASP A 156 7.52 1.34 17.57
C ASP A 156 6.16 1.87 18.06
N GLU A 157 5.74 3.04 17.60
CA GLU A 157 4.43 3.62 17.92
C GLU A 157 3.32 2.86 17.18
N GLU A 158 3.53 2.55 15.91
CA GLU A 158 2.58 1.79 15.10
C GLU A 158 2.40 0.36 15.63
N ILE A 159 3.46 -0.31 16.11
CA ILE A 159 3.40 -1.62 16.75
C ILE A 159 2.56 -1.55 18.03
N LYS A 160 2.80 -0.57 18.91
CA LYS A 160 2.02 -0.37 20.14
C LYS A 160 0.54 -0.11 19.84
N ASN A 161 0.23 0.64 18.77
CA ASN A 161 -1.13 0.87 18.33
C ASN A 161 -1.82 -0.46 17.92
N LEU A 162 -1.14 -1.31 17.14
CA LEU A 162 -1.64 -2.63 16.79
C LEU A 162 -1.84 -3.53 18.00
N GLU A 163 -0.85 -3.61 18.90
CA GLU A 163 -0.91 -4.40 20.13
C GLU A 163 -2.09 -3.99 21.02
N SER A 164 -2.37 -2.68 21.13
CA SER A 164 -3.52 -2.17 21.90
C SER A 164 -4.87 -2.69 21.40
N LYS A 165 -4.93 -3.12 20.13
CA LYS A 165 -6.09 -3.70 19.45
C LYS A 165 -6.04 -5.23 19.37
N ASN A 166 -5.03 -5.87 19.97
CA ASN A 166 -4.71 -7.30 19.83
C ASN A 166 -4.48 -7.72 18.37
N LEU A 167 -3.89 -6.84 17.58
CA LEU A 167 -3.49 -7.07 16.20
C LEU A 167 -1.97 -7.17 16.08
N SER A 168 -1.50 -7.93 15.11
CA SER A 168 -0.07 -8.01 14.79
C SER A 168 0.14 -8.23 13.30
N PRO A 169 1.19 -7.65 12.71
CA PRO A 169 1.60 -8.00 11.35
C PRO A 169 2.14 -9.43 11.31
N LEU A 170 2.06 -10.08 10.16
CA LEU A 170 2.68 -11.37 9.91
C LEU A 170 4.21 -11.27 10.00
N PHE A 171 4.77 -10.15 9.54
CA PHE A 171 6.20 -9.88 9.53
C PHE A 171 6.46 -8.38 9.67
N ILE A 172 7.58 -8.02 10.31
CA ILE A 172 8.09 -6.64 10.35
C ILE A 172 9.35 -6.62 9.50
N ALA A 173 9.26 -5.98 8.34
CA ALA A 173 10.36 -5.92 7.38
C ALA A 173 11.20 -4.65 7.56
N LYS A 174 12.51 -4.76 7.42
CA LYS A 174 13.44 -3.63 7.53
C LYS A 174 13.26 -2.59 6.42
N ASN A 175 12.84 -3.03 5.25
CA ASN A 175 12.58 -2.23 4.06
C ASN A 175 11.75 -3.04 3.07
N PHE A 176 11.41 -2.43 1.92
CA PHE A 176 10.57 -3.08 0.93
C PHE A 176 11.19 -4.35 0.32
N LEU A 177 12.52 -4.39 0.09
CA LEU A 177 13.18 -5.60 -0.43
C LEU A 177 13.10 -6.77 0.56
N ASP A 178 13.30 -6.51 1.85
CA ASP A 178 13.16 -7.53 2.91
C ASP A 178 11.72 -8.09 2.97
N ALA A 179 10.71 -7.21 2.79
CA ALA A 179 9.32 -7.66 2.64
C ALA A 179 9.12 -8.55 1.41
N CYS A 180 9.70 -8.17 0.26
CA CYS A 180 9.62 -8.97 -0.97
C CYS A 180 10.28 -10.35 -0.81
N GLU A 181 11.45 -10.43 -0.21
CA GLU A 181 12.15 -11.69 0.05
C GLU A 181 11.35 -12.60 0.99
N PHE A 182 10.76 -12.03 2.04
CA PHE A 182 9.85 -12.76 2.90
C PHE A 182 8.64 -13.30 2.14
N ILE A 183 7.98 -12.47 1.30
CA ILE A 183 6.82 -12.87 0.51
C ILE A 183 7.17 -14.01 -0.46
N ILE A 184 8.30 -13.90 -1.18
CA ILE A 184 8.75 -14.92 -2.13
C ILE A 184 8.97 -16.25 -1.41
N LYS A 185 9.62 -16.24 -0.25
CA LYS A 185 9.85 -17.42 0.56
C LYS A 185 8.55 -18.03 1.10
N GLU A 186 7.68 -17.20 1.64
CA GLU A 186 6.40 -17.61 2.23
C GLU A 186 5.48 -18.22 1.16
N PHE A 187 5.42 -17.61 -0.02
CA PHE A 187 4.59 -18.07 -1.14
C PHE A 187 5.18 -19.30 -1.83
N GLY A 188 6.50 -19.37 -2.00
CA GLY A 188 7.20 -20.50 -2.62
C GLY A 188 7.23 -21.77 -1.76
N GLY A 189 7.07 -21.65 -0.43
CA GLY A 189 6.96 -22.78 0.49
C GLY A 189 5.60 -23.48 0.54
N ILE A 190 4.62 -22.93 -0.20
CA ILE A 190 3.23 -23.46 -0.26
C ILE A 190 2.98 -24.36 -1.50
N ASN A 191 4.00 -24.55 -2.36
CA ASN A 191 3.92 -25.40 -3.57
C ASN A 191 4.50 -26.78 -3.34
#